data_a6cb8cda6614fb7ed500a3349cb15efc
#
_entry.id   a6cb8cda6614fb7ed500a3349cb15efc
#
_cell.length_a   1.000
_cell.length_b   1.000
_cell.length_c   1.000
_cell.angle_alpha   90.00
_cell.angle_beta   90.00
_cell.angle_gamma   90.00
#
_symmetry.space_group_name_H-M   'P 1'
#
loop_
_entity.id
_entity.type
_entity.pdbx_description
1 polymer ?
#
loop_
_entity_poly.entity_id
_entity_poly.type
_entity_poly.pdbx_seq_one_letter_code
_entity_poly.pdbx_strand_id
1 'polypeptide(L)'
;MLVLIRHGESTFNQAERLAGRVETPLTKLGQEQAQRAGTVLGNVNELRSSPLGRATETAHLLGTGLEILTDERLLELDFGDYDGMELSDVPAALWERYRDDAHFAAPNGESLASLKARVDPLLDELFANDGEGARRHDGDVVVVSHVSPIKAAVLWALDLPPQATSRFYLANASITRIGWGPHGPVVHGFNQVPS
;
A
#
# COMPACT_ATOMS: atom_id res chain seq x y z
N MET A 1 -10.52 12.07 3.29
CA MET A 1 -10.35 11.00 2.28
C MET A 1 -9.44 9.92 2.82
N LEU A 2 -9.39 8.73 2.19
CA LEU A 2 -8.30 7.77 2.39
C LEU A 2 -7.14 8.14 1.47
N VAL A 3 -5.97 8.37 2.05
CA VAL A 3 -4.73 8.72 1.35
C VAL A 3 -3.73 7.59 1.55
N LEU A 4 -3.52 6.81 0.50
CA LEU A 4 -2.61 5.67 0.51
C LEU A 4 -1.24 6.10 -0.01
N ILE A 5 -0.18 5.81 0.73
CA ILE A 5 1.19 6.17 0.38
C ILE A 5 2.05 4.91 0.35
N ARG A 6 2.68 4.63 -0.79
CA ARG A 6 3.73 3.62 -0.84
C ARG A 6 4.94 4.11 -0.08
N HIS A 7 5.59 3.25 0.71
CA HIS A 7 6.85 3.61 1.37
C HIS A 7 7.88 4.19 0.41
N GLY A 8 8.79 5.01 0.91
CA GLY A 8 9.93 5.55 0.17
C GLY A 8 10.85 4.43 -0.36
N GLU A 9 11.78 4.78 -1.23
CA GLU A 9 12.76 3.82 -1.75
C GLU A 9 13.50 3.12 -0.61
N SER A 10 13.51 1.77 -0.61
CA SER A 10 14.30 0.96 0.29
C SER A 10 15.59 0.47 -0.37
N THR A 11 16.54 -0.03 0.43
CA THR A 11 17.78 -0.61 -0.09
C THR A 11 17.52 -1.79 -1.03
N PHE A 12 16.43 -2.56 -0.83
CA PHE A 12 16.03 -3.62 -1.76
C PHE A 12 15.47 -3.06 -3.07
N ASN A 13 14.72 -1.94 -3.02
CA ASN A 13 14.27 -1.29 -4.25
C ASN A 13 15.47 -0.79 -5.07
N GLN A 14 16.45 -0.16 -4.42
CA GLN A 14 17.67 0.32 -5.06
C GLN A 14 18.51 -0.82 -5.65
N ALA A 15 18.55 -1.97 -4.97
CA ALA A 15 19.30 -3.16 -5.41
C ALA A 15 18.49 -4.07 -6.35
N GLU A 16 17.31 -3.64 -6.82
CA GLU A 16 16.41 -4.42 -7.66
C GLU A 16 16.10 -5.82 -7.11
N ARG A 17 15.85 -5.90 -5.78
CA ARG A 17 15.47 -7.14 -5.09
C ARG A 17 14.00 -7.16 -4.77
N LEU A 18 13.42 -8.36 -4.76
CA LEU A 18 12.03 -8.58 -4.38
C LEU A 18 11.86 -8.32 -2.87
N ALA A 19 11.06 -7.32 -2.52
CA ALA A 19 10.85 -6.90 -1.16
C ALA A 19 9.40 -7.24 -0.72
N GLY A 20 9.18 -8.44 -0.24
CA GLY A 20 7.95 -8.85 0.41
C GLY A 20 7.96 -8.48 1.90
N ARG A 21 8.12 -9.46 2.77
CA ARG A 21 8.10 -9.26 4.23
C ARG A 21 9.48 -9.14 4.88
N VAL A 22 10.56 -9.31 4.12
CA VAL A 22 11.92 -9.09 4.63
C VAL A 22 12.10 -7.62 5.02
N GLU A 23 12.73 -7.41 6.19
CA GLU A 23 13.06 -6.07 6.66
C GLU A 23 14.17 -5.45 5.82
N THR A 24 13.97 -4.22 5.41
CA THR A 24 14.90 -3.45 4.59
C THR A 24 14.73 -1.95 4.88
N PRO A 25 15.81 -1.22 5.24
CA PRO A 25 15.72 0.19 5.58
C PRO A 25 15.47 1.06 4.34
N LEU A 26 14.98 2.28 4.56
CA LEU A 26 14.93 3.29 3.52
C LEU A 26 16.35 3.70 3.08
N THR A 27 16.48 4.04 1.80
CA THR A 27 17.66 4.78 1.31
C THR A 27 17.53 6.26 1.71
N LYS A 28 18.63 7.02 1.57
CA LYS A 28 18.56 8.49 1.74
C LYS A 28 17.53 9.12 0.80
N LEU A 29 17.48 8.64 -0.46
CA LEU A 29 16.46 9.08 -1.42
C LEU A 29 15.05 8.74 -0.92
N GLY A 30 14.83 7.54 -0.38
CA GLY A 30 13.55 7.13 0.18
C GLY A 30 13.09 8.01 1.34
N GLN A 31 14.02 8.42 2.21
CA GLN A 31 13.73 9.37 3.31
C GLN A 31 13.30 10.73 2.77
N GLU A 32 14.02 11.28 1.77
CA GLU A 32 13.67 12.53 1.11
C GLU A 32 12.31 12.45 0.39
N GLN A 33 12.02 11.31 -0.26
CA GLN A 33 10.72 11.05 -0.89
C GLN A 33 9.58 11.07 0.15
N ALA A 34 9.77 10.44 1.30
CA ALA A 34 8.80 10.42 2.39
C ALA A 34 8.52 11.83 2.93
N GLN A 35 9.57 12.64 3.16
CA GLN A 35 9.44 14.03 3.58
C GLN A 35 8.66 14.86 2.57
N ARG A 36 8.97 14.74 1.27
CA ARG A 36 8.20 15.41 0.20
C ARG A 36 6.74 15.00 0.18
N ALA A 37 6.45 13.70 0.38
CA ALA A 37 5.07 13.23 0.47
C ALA A 37 4.31 13.92 1.61
N GLY A 38 4.96 14.16 2.74
CA GLY A 38 4.38 14.89 3.87
C GLY A 38 3.98 16.33 3.53
N THR A 39 4.74 17.02 2.67
CA THR A 39 4.48 18.44 2.35
C THR A 39 3.19 18.68 1.55
N VAL A 40 2.65 17.65 0.91
CA VAL A 40 1.44 17.74 0.08
C VAL A 40 0.19 17.12 0.72
N LEU A 41 0.31 16.73 2.00
CA LEU A 41 -0.83 16.25 2.80
C LEU A 41 -1.64 17.44 3.31
N GLY A 42 -2.96 17.26 3.35
CA GLY A 42 -3.88 18.21 3.97
C GLY A 42 -3.99 18.02 5.50
N ASN A 43 -5.19 18.26 6.02
CA ASN A 43 -5.49 17.99 7.43
C ASN A 43 -5.59 16.46 7.63
N VAL A 44 -4.64 15.88 8.36
CA VAL A 44 -4.58 14.45 8.66
C VAL A 44 -5.13 14.22 10.06
N ASN A 45 -6.14 13.36 10.18
CA ASN A 45 -6.74 13.01 11.47
C ASN A 45 -6.29 11.65 12.01
N GLU A 46 -5.86 10.77 11.13
CA GLU A 46 -5.38 9.44 11.51
C GLU A 46 -4.24 9.00 10.60
N LEU A 47 -3.22 8.40 11.20
CA LEU A 47 -2.07 7.84 10.50
C LEU A 47 -1.91 6.37 10.83
N ARG A 48 -2.09 5.52 9.82
CA ARG A 48 -1.84 4.07 9.92
C ARG A 48 -0.63 3.67 9.08
N SER A 49 0.01 2.59 9.47
CA SER A 49 1.16 2.04 8.73
C SER A 49 1.19 0.51 8.77
N SER A 50 1.69 -0.09 7.70
CA SER A 50 2.25 -1.44 7.78
C SER A 50 3.31 -1.48 8.89
N PRO A 51 3.43 -2.59 9.65
CA PRO A 51 4.46 -2.71 10.70
C PRO A 51 5.88 -2.84 10.16
N LEU A 52 6.11 -3.09 8.85
CA LEU A 52 7.46 -3.19 8.28
C LEU A 52 8.23 -1.87 8.39
N GLY A 53 9.50 -1.95 8.78
CA GLY A 53 10.34 -0.80 9.11
C GLY A 53 10.35 0.30 8.04
N ARG A 54 10.45 -0.05 6.75
CA ARG A 54 10.39 0.92 5.64
C ARG A 54 9.08 1.71 5.56
N ALA A 55 7.96 1.11 6.00
CA ALA A 55 6.65 1.79 6.02
C ALA A 55 6.51 2.67 7.27
N THR A 56 6.88 2.18 8.44
CA THR A 56 6.84 2.96 9.69
C THR A 56 7.82 4.14 9.65
N GLU A 57 9.03 3.97 9.11
CA GLU A 57 9.98 5.06 8.90
C GLU A 57 9.43 6.10 7.91
N THR A 58 8.80 5.65 6.80
CA THR A 58 8.10 6.56 5.88
C THR A 58 7.02 7.35 6.61
N ALA A 59 6.14 6.67 7.37
CA ALA A 59 5.05 7.30 8.12
C ALA A 59 5.58 8.35 9.10
N HIS A 60 6.68 8.06 9.80
CA HIS A 60 7.32 9.03 10.71
C HIS A 60 7.82 10.27 9.97
N LEU A 61 8.44 10.08 8.80
CA LEU A 61 9.01 11.15 7.98
C LEU A 61 7.97 12.03 7.27
N LEU A 62 6.68 11.62 7.23
CA LEU A 62 5.60 12.49 6.75
C LEU A 62 5.42 13.75 7.61
N GLY A 63 5.90 13.76 8.84
CA GLY A 63 5.91 14.93 9.72
C GLY A 63 4.53 15.38 10.21
N THR A 64 3.55 14.49 10.27
CA THR A 64 2.17 14.80 10.73
C THR A 64 2.08 15.09 12.24
N GLY A 65 3.03 14.61 13.03
CA GLY A 65 3.01 14.68 14.50
C GLY A 65 1.98 13.74 15.16
N LEU A 66 1.28 12.92 14.40
CA LEU A 66 0.31 11.95 14.92
C LEU A 66 0.98 10.65 15.36
N GLU A 67 0.31 9.94 16.28
CA GLU A 67 0.65 8.56 16.60
C GLU A 67 0.48 7.67 15.37
N ILE A 68 1.41 6.75 15.15
CA ILE A 68 1.36 5.79 14.04
C ILE A 68 0.69 4.51 14.53
N LEU A 69 -0.50 4.23 14.04
CA LEU A 69 -1.23 3.00 14.32
C LEU A 69 -0.78 1.91 13.34
N THR A 70 -0.08 0.90 13.81
CA THR A 70 0.34 -0.23 12.96
C THR A 70 -0.79 -1.23 12.76
N ASP A 71 -0.90 -1.77 11.53
CA ASP A 71 -1.92 -2.74 11.16
C ASP A 71 -1.31 -3.82 10.24
N GLU A 72 -1.36 -5.08 10.68
CA GLU A 72 -0.80 -6.22 9.93
C GLU A 72 -1.52 -6.47 8.60
N ARG A 73 -2.77 -6.02 8.47
CA ARG A 73 -3.52 -6.08 7.19
C ARG A 73 -2.87 -5.25 6.08
N LEU A 74 -1.92 -4.35 6.44
CA LEU A 74 -1.17 -3.49 5.52
C LEU A 74 0.19 -4.06 5.12
N LEU A 75 0.59 -5.25 5.60
CA LEU A 75 1.83 -5.93 5.19
C LEU A 75 1.88 -6.12 3.67
N GLU A 76 3.07 -6.11 3.09
CA GLU A 76 3.26 -6.46 1.68
C GLU A 76 2.82 -7.91 1.41
N LEU A 77 2.57 -8.24 0.16
CA LEU A 77 2.38 -9.62 -0.29
C LEU A 77 3.58 -10.46 0.15
N ASP A 78 3.31 -11.60 0.76
CA ASP A 78 4.36 -12.54 1.11
C ASP A 78 4.78 -13.31 -0.14
N PHE A 79 6.02 -13.08 -0.59
CA PHE A 79 6.56 -13.81 -1.74
C PHE A 79 7.23 -15.13 -1.35
N GLY A 80 7.18 -15.51 -0.05
CA GLY A 80 7.69 -16.77 0.47
C GLY A 80 9.15 -16.98 0.12
N ASP A 81 9.45 -18.13 -0.50
CA ASP A 81 10.84 -18.51 -0.83
C ASP A 81 11.53 -17.59 -1.85
N TYR A 82 10.80 -16.70 -2.50
CA TYR A 82 11.35 -15.71 -3.44
C TYR A 82 11.66 -14.37 -2.77
N ASP A 83 11.28 -14.17 -1.50
CA ASP A 83 11.52 -12.89 -0.82
C ASP A 83 13.02 -12.62 -0.66
N GLY A 84 13.45 -11.44 -1.05
CA GLY A 84 14.88 -11.04 -1.03
C GLY A 84 15.69 -11.47 -2.25
N MET A 85 15.13 -12.23 -3.20
CA MET A 85 15.82 -12.55 -4.47
C MET A 85 16.07 -11.31 -5.34
N GLU A 86 17.10 -11.36 -6.17
CA GLU A 86 17.26 -10.37 -7.25
C GLU A 86 16.11 -10.52 -8.25
N LEU A 87 15.53 -9.43 -8.71
CA LEU A 87 14.37 -9.48 -9.63
C LEU A 87 14.70 -10.19 -10.94
N SER A 88 15.95 -10.14 -11.39
CA SER A 88 16.44 -10.87 -12.56
C SER A 88 16.42 -12.40 -12.39
N ASP A 89 16.53 -12.87 -11.14
CA ASP A 89 16.56 -14.29 -10.82
C ASP A 89 15.17 -14.87 -10.51
N VAL A 90 14.19 -13.99 -10.31
CA VAL A 90 12.79 -14.42 -10.08
C VAL A 90 12.22 -14.99 -11.39
N PRO A 91 11.76 -16.26 -11.41
CA PRO A 91 11.23 -16.86 -12.64
C PRO A 91 10.04 -16.08 -13.21
N ALA A 92 10.05 -15.78 -14.51
CA ALA A 92 8.91 -15.12 -15.18
C ALA A 92 7.58 -15.85 -14.95
N ALA A 93 7.62 -17.18 -14.87
CA ALA A 93 6.46 -18.03 -14.57
C ALA A 93 5.78 -17.71 -13.21
N LEU A 94 6.52 -17.16 -12.22
CA LEU A 94 5.94 -16.70 -10.97
C LEU A 94 4.92 -15.58 -11.21
N TRP A 95 5.31 -14.58 -11.99
CA TRP A 95 4.47 -13.43 -12.33
C TRP A 95 3.29 -13.79 -13.22
N GLU A 96 3.50 -14.74 -14.14
CA GLU A 96 2.45 -15.30 -14.98
C GLU A 96 1.39 -15.99 -14.14
N ARG A 97 1.80 -16.81 -13.18
CA ARG A 97 0.86 -17.50 -12.27
C ARG A 97 0.06 -16.54 -11.39
N TYR A 98 0.70 -15.51 -10.80
CA TYR A 98 -0.02 -14.49 -10.05
C TYR A 98 -1.02 -13.71 -10.91
N ARG A 99 -0.69 -13.49 -12.20
CA ARG A 99 -1.61 -12.83 -13.14
C ARG A 99 -2.80 -13.70 -13.51
N ASP A 100 -2.58 -15.00 -13.70
CA ASP A 100 -3.57 -15.91 -14.28
C ASP A 100 -4.46 -16.55 -13.20
N ASP A 101 -3.96 -16.71 -11.96
CA ASP A 101 -4.68 -17.35 -10.84
C ASP A 101 -4.55 -16.53 -9.56
N ALA A 102 -5.66 -15.93 -9.10
CA ALA A 102 -5.70 -15.18 -7.84
C ALA A 102 -5.43 -16.03 -6.60
N HIS A 103 -5.65 -17.33 -6.66
CA HIS A 103 -5.43 -18.28 -5.55
C HIS A 103 -4.02 -18.88 -5.54
N PHE A 104 -3.24 -18.62 -6.58
CA PHE A 104 -1.86 -19.03 -6.59
C PHE A 104 -1.07 -18.27 -5.51
N ALA A 105 -0.26 -19.02 -4.76
CA ALA A 105 0.75 -18.48 -3.85
C ALA A 105 2.13 -19.04 -4.22
N ALA A 106 3.17 -18.24 -4.04
CA ALA A 106 4.53 -18.74 -4.04
C ALA A 106 4.71 -19.78 -2.90
N PRO A 107 5.66 -20.71 -2.98
CA PRO A 107 5.96 -21.61 -1.87
C PRO A 107 6.20 -20.81 -0.58
N ASN A 108 5.53 -21.18 0.50
CA ASN A 108 5.52 -20.49 1.80
C ASN A 108 5.05 -19.01 1.75
N GLY A 109 4.40 -18.59 0.67
CA GLY A 109 3.95 -17.21 0.46
C GLY A 109 2.43 -17.05 0.53
N GLU A 110 1.95 -15.89 0.08
CA GLU A 110 0.56 -15.45 0.09
C GLU A 110 0.01 -15.34 -1.34
N SER A 111 -1.28 -15.64 -1.52
CA SER A 111 -1.99 -15.42 -2.78
C SER A 111 -2.60 -14.01 -2.86
N LEU A 112 -2.91 -13.53 -4.07
CA LEU A 112 -3.65 -12.27 -4.25
C LEU A 112 -5.05 -12.32 -3.64
N ALA A 113 -5.69 -13.51 -3.62
CA ALA A 113 -6.97 -13.71 -2.97
C ALA A 113 -6.85 -13.55 -1.44
N SER A 114 -5.80 -14.11 -0.82
CA SER A 114 -5.53 -13.96 0.62
C SER A 114 -5.19 -12.51 0.98
N LEU A 115 -4.37 -11.85 0.16
CA LEU A 115 -4.08 -10.43 0.30
C LEU A 115 -5.37 -9.59 0.31
N LYS A 116 -6.25 -9.80 -0.68
CA LYS A 116 -7.55 -9.12 -0.76
C LYS A 116 -8.39 -9.40 0.48
N ALA A 117 -8.47 -10.65 0.93
CA ALA A 117 -9.26 -11.06 2.09
C ALA A 117 -8.83 -10.38 3.40
N ARG A 118 -7.55 -9.95 3.53
CA ARG A 118 -7.10 -9.18 4.70
C ARG A 118 -7.20 -7.66 4.54
N VAL A 119 -7.11 -7.15 3.30
CA VAL A 119 -7.15 -5.70 3.04
C VAL A 119 -8.58 -5.17 2.97
N ASP A 120 -9.51 -5.89 2.32
CA ASP A 120 -10.90 -5.45 2.16
C ASP A 120 -11.59 -5.12 3.49
N PRO A 121 -11.52 -5.96 4.55
CA PRO A 121 -12.13 -5.62 5.84
C PRO A 121 -11.58 -4.35 6.48
N LEU A 122 -10.30 -4.02 6.27
CA LEU A 122 -9.74 -2.74 6.71
C LEU A 122 -10.37 -1.57 5.96
N LEU A 123 -10.54 -1.71 4.64
CA LEU A 123 -11.16 -0.67 3.83
C LEU A 123 -12.62 -0.48 4.20
N ASP A 124 -13.37 -1.57 4.39
CA ASP A 124 -14.74 -1.52 4.86
C ASP A 124 -14.85 -0.81 6.22
N GLU A 125 -13.92 -1.08 7.15
CA GLU A 125 -13.82 -0.39 8.45
C GLU A 125 -13.57 1.11 8.27
N LEU A 126 -12.60 1.50 7.42
CA LEU A 126 -12.22 2.89 7.19
C LEU A 126 -13.32 3.69 6.46
N PHE A 127 -14.13 3.02 5.67
CA PHE A 127 -15.25 3.61 4.93
C PHE A 127 -16.62 3.38 5.58
N ALA A 128 -16.69 2.64 6.71
CA ALA A 128 -17.94 2.44 7.42
C ALA A 128 -18.52 3.81 7.90
N ASN A 129 -19.77 4.06 7.52
CA ASN A 129 -20.51 5.18 8.07
C ASN A 129 -21.03 4.77 9.46
N ASP A 130 -20.89 5.63 10.43
CA ASP A 130 -21.44 5.48 11.78
C ASP A 130 -22.97 5.67 11.88
N GLY A 131 -23.69 5.54 10.77
CA GLY A 131 -25.15 5.54 10.68
C GLY A 131 -25.81 6.91 10.65
N GLU A 132 -25.09 8.00 10.87
CA GLU A 132 -25.61 9.36 10.87
C GLU A 132 -25.28 10.18 9.61
N GLY A 133 -24.69 9.54 8.56
CA GLY A 133 -24.31 10.21 7.32
C GLY A 133 -23.10 11.16 7.47
N ALA A 134 -22.53 11.25 8.67
CA ALA A 134 -21.29 11.95 8.91
C ALA A 134 -20.09 11.02 8.66
N ARG A 135 -19.06 11.52 8.01
CA ARG A 135 -17.77 10.82 7.91
C ARG A 135 -17.16 10.72 9.30
N ARG A 136 -16.58 9.58 9.63
CA ARG A 136 -15.89 9.36 10.92
C ARG A 136 -14.81 10.40 11.24
N HIS A 137 -14.33 11.15 10.23
CA HIS A 137 -13.21 12.08 10.35
C HIS A 137 -13.41 13.37 9.54
N ASP A 138 -13.21 14.51 10.19
CA ASP A 138 -13.17 15.83 9.54
C ASP A 138 -11.87 16.09 8.73
N GLY A 139 -11.07 15.07 8.46
CA GLY A 139 -9.83 15.14 7.72
C GLY A 139 -9.52 13.84 6.99
N ASP A 140 -8.28 13.71 6.58
CA ASP A 140 -7.80 12.55 5.84
C ASP A 140 -7.32 11.45 6.80
N VAL A 141 -7.58 10.18 6.43
CA VAL A 141 -6.90 9.02 6.98
C VAL A 141 -5.73 8.70 6.05
N VAL A 142 -4.52 8.80 6.57
CA VAL A 142 -3.30 8.46 5.82
C VAL A 142 -2.88 7.04 6.17
N VAL A 143 -2.61 6.25 5.16
CA VAL A 143 -2.16 4.85 5.30
C VAL A 143 -0.86 4.67 4.52
N VAL A 144 0.22 4.34 5.22
CA VAL A 144 1.50 4.01 4.61
C VAL A 144 1.62 2.49 4.47
N SER A 145 1.85 2.04 3.24
CA SER A 145 1.91 0.62 2.94
C SER A 145 2.81 0.33 1.73
N HIS A 146 2.54 -0.71 1.00
CA HIS A 146 3.35 -1.29 -0.05
C HIS A 146 2.57 -1.38 -1.37
N VAL A 147 3.21 -1.96 -2.38
CA VAL A 147 2.64 -2.06 -3.73
C VAL A 147 1.35 -2.87 -3.74
N SER A 148 1.37 -4.08 -3.18
CA SER A 148 0.25 -5.01 -3.34
C SER A 148 -0.98 -4.61 -2.52
N PRO A 149 -0.87 -4.18 -1.24
CA PRO A 149 -2.03 -3.69 -0.49
C PRO A 149 -2.66 -2.42 -1.09
N ILE A 150 -1.84 -1.48 -1.57
CA ILE A 150 -2.37 -0.25 -2.20
C ILE A 150 -3.09 -0.59 -3.50
N LYS A 151 -2.53 -1.49 -4.32
CA LYS A 151 -3.22 -1.99 -5.51
C LYS A 151 -4.53 -2.69 -5.14
N ALA A 152 -4.54 -3.53 -4.09
CA ALA A 152 -5.76 -4.18 -3.61
C ALA A 152 -6.82 -3.14 -3.21
N ALA A 153 -6.44 -2.05 -2.54
CA ALA A 153 -7.36 -0.97 -2.19
C ALA A 153 -7.95 -0.27 -3.42
N VAL A 154 -7.16 -0.07 -4.47
CA VAL A 154 -7.66 0.48 -5.74
C VAL A 154 -8.64 -0.49 -6.40
N LEU A 155 -8.32 -1.80 -6.41
CA LEU A 155 -9.22 -2.81 -6.98
C LEU A 155 -10.53 -2.94 -6.19
N TRP A 156 -10.45 -2.84 -4.85
CA TRP A 156 -11.65 -2.78 -3.99
C TRP A 156 -12.53 -1.57 -4.38
N ALA A 157 -11.94 -0.39 -4.54
CA ALA A 157 -12.68 0.83 -4.88
C ALA A 157 -13.33 0.77 -6.28
N LEU A 158 -12.74 0.01 -7.20
CA LEU A 158 -13.20 -0.10 -8.59
C LEU A 158 -13.98 -1.40 -8.87
N ASP A 159 -14.21 -2.23 -7.86
CA ASP A 159 -14.84 -3.55 -7.97
C ASP A 159 -14.16 -4.43 -9.05
N LEU A 160 -12.82 -4.46 -9.03
CA LEU A 160 -12.03 -5.23 -9.98
C LEU A 160 -11.44 -6.49 -9.35
N PRO A 161 -11.22 -7.55 -10.15
CA PRO A 161 -10.65 -8.80 -9.66
C PRO A 161 -9.17 -8.65 -9.28
N PRO A 162 -8.66 -9.46 -8.31
CA PRO A 162 -7.29 -9.37 -7.81
C PRO A 162 -6.20 -9.44 -8.89
N GLN A 163 -6.41 -10.18 -9.97
CA GLN A 163 -5.47 -10.33 -11.07
C GLN A 163 -5.17 -9.00 -11.80
N ALA A 164 -6.07 -8.02 -11.70
CA ALA A 164 -5.85 -6.71 -12.30
C ALA A 164 -4.69 -5.92 -11.66
N THR A 165 -4.14 -6.37 -10.50
CA THR A 165 -2.93 -5.79 -9.88
C THR A 165 -1.75 -5.71 -10.84
N SER A 166 -1.63 -6.62 -11.80
CA SER A 166 -0.56 -6.65 -12.81
C SER A 166 -0.61 -5.47 -13.80
N ARG A 167 -1.74 -4.73 -13.85
CA ARG A 167 -1.97 -3.63 -14.81
C ARG A 167 -1.63 -2.25 -14.24
N PHE A 168 -1.18 -2.17 -13.00
CA PHE A 168 -0.86 -0.92 -12.33
C PHE A 168 0.61 -0.87 -11.95
N TYR A 169 1.22 0.29 -12.15
CA TYR A 169 2.53 0.62 -11.58
C TYR A 169 2.34 1.59 -10.41
N LEU A 170 3.14 1.42 -9.36
CA LEU A 170 3.20 2.33 -8.22
C LEU A 170 4.66 2.74 -7.96
N ALA A 171 4.94 4.03 -8.00
CA ALA A 171 6.25 4.59 -7.65
C ALA A 171 6.45 4.64 -6.13
N ASN A 172 7.71 4.65 -5.66
CA ASN A 172 8.02 4.88 -4.26
C ASN A 172 7.50 6.24 -3.79
N ALA A 173 7.00 6.32 -2.58
CA ALA A 173 6.37 7.48 -1.96
C ALA A 173 5.24 8.11 -2.80
N SER A 174 4.69 7.39 -3.77
CA SER A 174 3.52 7.85 -4.51
C SER A 174 2.26 7.85 -3.66
N ILE A 175 1.36 8.76 -3.97
CA ILE A 175 0.12 9.01 -3.26
C ILE A 175 -1.07 8.58 -4.14
N THR A 176 -1.96 7.78 -3.58
CA THR A 176 -3.24 7.40 -4.16
C THR A 176 -4.36 7.88 -3.24
N ARG A 177 -5.38 8.51 -3.79
CA ARG A 177 -6.50 9.08 -3.03
C ARG A 177 -7.81 8.42 -3.40
N ILE A 178 -8.51 7.90 -2.39
CA ILE A 178 -9.84 7.30 -2.53
C ILE A 178 -10.80 8.08 -1.64
N GLY A 179 -11.87 8.58 -2.22
CA GLY A 179 -12.95 9.24 -1.49
C GLY A 179 -14.23 8.44 -1.58
N TRP A 180 -15.29 8.94 -0.95
CA TRP A 180 -16.63 8.37 -1.05
C TRP A 180 -17.49 9.23 -1.98
N GLY A 181 -18.08 8.60 -2.99
CA GLY A 181 -19.05 9.22 -3.88
C GLY A 181 -20.48 8.77 -3.57
N PRO A 182 -21.47 9.27 -4.34
CA PRO A 182 -22.88 8.92 -4.14
C PRO A 182 -23.20 7.42 -4.31
N HIS A 183 -22.34 6.71 -5.04
CA HIS A 183 -22.54 5.30 -5.39
C HIS A 183 -21.43 4.37 -4.88
N GLY A 184 -20.59 4.84 -3.94
CA GLY A 184 -19.49 4.07 -3.37
C GLY A 184 -18.14 4.78 -3.47
N PRO A 185 -17.04 4.04 -3.25
CA PRO A 185 -15.69 4.61 -3.29
C PRO A 185 -15.32 5.13 -4.69
N VAL A 186 -14.55 6.23 -4.73
CA VAL A 186 -14.09 6.89 -5.97
C VAL A 186 -12.60 7.14 -5.87
N VAL A 187 -11.84 6.73 -6.89
CA VAL A 187 -10.41 7.03 -6.99
C VAL A 187 -10.22 8.44 -7.54
N HIS A 188 -9.83 9.39 -6.70
CA HIS A 188 -9.60 10.79 -7.07
C HIS A 188 -8.21 11.05 -7.64
N GLY A 189 -7.25 10.20 -7.32
CA GLY A 189 -5.87 10.29 -7.82
C GLY A 189 -5.16 8.97 -7.62
N PHE A 190 -4.32 8.61 -8.58
CA PHE A 190 -3.55 7.37 -8.54
C PHE A 190 -2.09 7.63 -8.85
N ASN A 191 -1.17 7.05 -8.06
CA ASN A 191 0.27 7.06 -8.28
C ASN A 191 0.87 8.47 -8.49
N GLN A 192 0.38 9.46 -7.74
CA GLN A 192 0.88 10.85 -7.80
C GLN A 192 2.20 10.95 -7.02
N VAL A 193 3.28 11.29 -7.71
CA VAL A 193 4.61 11.47 -7.09
C VAL A 193 4.79 12.94 -6.75
N PRO A 194 4.99 13.30 -5.47
CA PRO A 194 5.29 14.67 -5.06
C PRO A 194 6.64 15.15 -5.62
N SER A 195 6.65 16.34 -6.18
CA SER A 195 7.85 16.99 -6.75
C SER A 195 8.69 17.70 -5.68
#